data_f11d01fcf8a4a5c9dd207b9d94390f90
#
_entry.id   f11d01fcf8a4a5c9dd207b9d94390f90
#
_cell.length_a   1.000
_cell.length_b   1.000
_cell.length_c   1.000
_cell.angle_alpha   90.00
_cell.angle_beta   90.00
_cell.angle_gamma   90.00
#
_symmetry.space_group_name_H-M   'P 1'
#
loop_
_entity.id
_entity.type
_entity.pdbx_description
1 polymer ?
#
loop_
_entity_poly.entity_id
_entity_poly.type
_entity_poly.pdbx_seq_one_letter_code
_entity_poly.pdbx_strand_id
1 'polypeptide(L)'
;MKRILFGSLVSVFALGFLFSKLDLSEFSKIQERWEPIYLIPFVISSAWGIVLFSWRWYLLMEKQVSFRYALLSSFIGVGANMFLPARGGDIFRLYFCKKESSLQYPTLVTALFIEKVLDFSFIFSAGICALMFLGIKDESSNSFLIISSLVIVGIFLGLIAVRFLNNTIIEIFAWIAGLFGKKEWFLHKLAHYIRDLGNFLVFKKFIFPAFLTAFTWLIGYAFSYGILLKLVDIDISYTGIVLIMFAGAVGVMVPSAPSGAGVFHASVTSSFVLMGRKASEGLFYATTVHLAQFIFQSIFAVILYLYWIVDRRKRGLGKAEFSLKESEVIEVESSE
;
A
#
# COMPACT_ATOMS: atom_id res chain seq x y z
N MET A 1 -7.18 14.04 -15.33
CA MET A 1 -6.85 13.50 -16.66
C MET A 1 -5.35 13.53 -16.96
N LYS A 2 -4.65 14.69 -17.00
CA LYS A 2 -3.20 14.76 -17.37
C LYS A 2 -2.28 13.83 -16.56
N ARG A 3 -2.47 13.70 -15.23
CA ARG A 3 -1.65 12.82 -14.37
C ARG A 3 -1.87 11.32 -14.63
N ILE A 4 -3.12 10.92 -14.93
CA ILE A 4 -3.44 9.53 -15.28
C ILE A 4 -2.82 9.19 -16.63
N LEU A 5 -2.94 10.09 -17.62
CA LEU A 5 -2.33 9.93 -18.94
C LEU A 5 -0.81 9.79 -18.84
N PHE A 6 -0.16 10.66 -18.05
CA PHE A 6 1.30 10.57 -17.82
C PHE A 6 1.71 9.24 -17.19
N GLY A 7 1.02 8.80 -16.13
CA GLY A 7 1.30 7.52 -15.48
C GLY A 7 1.08 6.32 -16.41
N SER A 8 0.03 6.36 -17.25
CA SER A 8 -0.21 5.32 -18.27
C SER A 8 0.89 5.29 -19.33
N LEU A 9 1.38 6.45 -19.78
CA LEU A 9 2.49 6.54 -20.74
C LEU A 9 3.78 5.95 -20.15
N VAL A 10 4.12 6.28 -18.90
CA VAL A 10 5.28 5.71 -18.21
C VAL A 10 5.17 4.18 -18.14
N SER A 11 3.99 3.66 -17.81
CA SER A 11 3.77 2.21 -17.73
C SER A 11 3.87 1.52 -19.09
N VAL A 12 3.26 2.08 -20.12
CA VAL A 12 3.34 1.55 -21.49
C VAL A 12 4.78 1.55 -21.99
N PHE A 13 5.52 2.63 -21.74
CA PHE A 13 6.93 2.71 -22.09
C PHE A 13 7.77 1.68 -21.34
N ALA A 14 7.59 1.54 -20.02
CA ALA A 14 8.32 0.58 -19.21
C ALA A 14 8.05 -0.87 -19.64
N LEU A 15 6.77 -1.22 -19.86
CA LEU A 15 6.41 -2.54 -20.38
C LEU A 15 6.93 -2.78 -21.80
N GLY A 16 6.75 -1.84 -22.71
CA GLY A 16 7.25 -1.94 -24.09
C GLY A 16 8.76 -2.11 -24.13
N PHE A 17 9.52 -1.35 -23.33
CA PHE A 17 10.98 -1.52 -23.21
C PHE A 17 11.36 -2.89 -22.67
N LEU A 18 10.68 -3.36 -21.60
CA LEU A 18 10.94 -4.69 -21.04
C LEU A 18 10.66 -5.80 -22.06
N PHE A 19 9.48 -5.77 -22.69
CA PHE A 19 9.10 -6.77 -23.68
C PHE A 19 10.00 -6.75 -24.94
N SER A 20 10.51 -5.59 -25.35
CA SER A 20 11.42 -5.50 -26.51
C SER A 20 12.80 -6.15 -26.28
N LYS A 21 13.17 -6.39 -25.02
CA LYS A 21 14.44 -7.01 -24.61
C LYS A 21 14.30 -8.50 -24.30
N LEU A 22 13.08 -9.04 -24.39
CA LEU A 22 12.81 -10.43 -24.03
C LEU A 22 12.93 -11.38 -25.21
N ASP A 23 13.51 -12.54 -24.93
CA ASP A 23 13.35 -13.71 -25.75
C ASP A 23 12.06 -14.44 -25.35
N LEU A 24 11.04 -14.34 -26.22
CA LEU A 24 9.74 -14.98 -25.98
C LEU A 24 9.84 -16.52 -25.91
N SER A 25 10.88 -17.12 -26.47
CA SER A 25 11.13 -18.55 -26.37
C SER A 25 11.49 -19.01 -24.97
N GLU A 26 12.17 -18.15 -24.19
CA GLU A 26 12.43 -18.44 -22.76
C GLU A 26 11.14 -18.36 -21.93
N PHE A 27 10.21 -17.48 -22.30
CA PHE A 27 8.93 -17.34 -21.63
C PHE A 27 8.06 -18.62 -21.71
N SER A 28 8.01 -19.24 -22.90
CA SER A 28 7.28 -20.51 -23.07
C SER A 28 7.90 -21.66 -22.26
N LYS A 29 9.22 -21.73 -22.18
CA LYS A 29 9.91 -22.78 -21.40
C LYS A 29 9.62 -22.68 -19.90
N ILE A 30 9.48 -21.46 -19.35
CA ILE A 30 9.12 -21.27 -17.94
C ILE A 30 7.65 -21.62 -17.72
N GLN A 31 6.77 -21.30 -18.69
CA GLN A 31 5.35 -21.63 -18.62
C GLN A 31 5.10 -23.16 -18.61
N GLU A 32 5.92 -23.96 -19.29
CA GLU A 32 5.84 -25.41 -19.27
C GLU A 32 6.08 -26.04 -17.89
N ARG A 33 6.75 -25.30 -16.99
CA ARG A 33 7.07 -25.72 -15.61
C ARG A 33 6.06 -25.29 -14.58
N TRP A 34 4.95 -24.70 -15.02
CA TRP A 34 3.94 -24.18 -14.13
C TRP A 34 3.28 -25.27 -13.29
N GLU A 35 3.26 -25.10 -11.98
CA GLU A 35 2.62 -26.01 -11.04
C GLU A 35 1.38 -25.35 -10.40
N PRO A 36 0.18 -25.42 -11.04
CA PRO A 36 -1.02 -24.72 -10.61
C PRO A 36 -1.49 -25.03 -9.19
N ILE A 37 -1.05 -26.17 -8.62
CA ILE A 37 -1.37 -26.57 -7.25
C ILE A 37 -0.97 -25.50 -6.22
N TYR A 38 0.09 -24.70 -6.51
CA TYR A 38 0.55 -23.63 -5.64
C TYR A 38 -0.38 -22.41 -5.62
N LEU A 39 -1.37 -22.30 -6.49
CA LEU A 39 -2.38 -21.23 -6.44
C LEU A 39 -3.25 -21.33 -5.17
N ILE A 40 -3.51 -22.54 -4.67
CA ILE A 40 -4.30 -22.73 -3.45
C ILE A 40 -3.57 -22.15 -2.22
N PRO A 41 -2.33 -22.57 -1.88
CA PRO A 41 -1.60 -21.98 -0.77
C PRO A 41 -1.29 -20.48 -0.99
N PHE A 42 -1.15 -20.02 -2.23
CA PHE A 42 -1.03 -18.58 -2.51
C PHE A 42 -2.28 -17.80 -2.08
N VAL A 43 -3.48 -18.26 -2.43
CA VAL A 43 -4.74 -17.63 -2.02
C VAL A 43 -4.86 -17.59 -0.48
N ILE A 44 -4.57 -18.70 0.18
CA ILE A 44 -4.62 -18.80 1.65
C ILE A 44 -3.61 -17.84 2.30
N SER A 45 -2.36 -17.86 1.84
CA SER A 45 -1.28 -17.01 2.36
C SER A 45 -1.56 -15.51 2.13
N SER A 46 -2.05 -15.15 0.94
CA SER A 46 -2.42 -13.78 0.60
C SER A 46 -3.60 -13.28 1.45
N ALA A 47 -4.63 -14.12 1.64
CA ALA A 47 -5.75 -13.80 2.53
C ALA A 47 -5.26 -13.60 3.98
N TRP A 48 -4.36 -14.47 4.46
CA TRP A 48 -3.75 -14.35 5.77
C TRP A 48 -2.97 -13.04 5.93
N GLY A 49 -2.18 -12.65 4.92
CA GLY A 49 -1.47 -11.37 4.89
C GLY A 49 -2.43 -10.19 5.04
N ILE A 50 -3.60 -10.22 4.36
CA ILE A 50 -4.61 -9.15 4.48
C ILE A 50 -5.28 -9.20 5.87
N VAL A 51 -5.45 -10.36 6.50
CA VAL A 51 -5.97 -10.46 7.87
C VAL A 51 -5.01 -9.78 8.86
N LEU A 52 -3.71 -10.04 8.76
CA LEU A 52 -2.69 -9.39 9.61
C LEU A 52 -2.66 -7.87 9.38
N PHE A 53 -2.70 -7.45 8.12
CA PHE A 53 -2.82 -6.05 7.72
C PHE A 53 -4.06 -5.39 8.32
N SER A 54 -5.21 -6.08 8.31
CA SER A 54 -6.47 -5.62 8.88
C SER A 54 -6.42 -5.51 10.39
N TRP A 55 -5.71 -6.43 11.05
CA TRP A 55 -5.53 -6.39 12.50
C TRP A 55 -4.70 -5.16 12.90
N ARG A 56 -3.63 -4.87 12.17
CA ARG A 56 -2.87 -3.65 12.38
C ARG A 56 -3.75 -2.40 12.19
N TRP A 57 -4.54 -2.35 11.11
CA TRP A 57 -5.48 -1.27 10.83
C TRP A 57 -6.48 -1.07 11.97
N TYR A 58 -7.06 -2.15 12.48
CA TYR A 58 -7.95 -2.15 13.64
C TYR A 58 -7.30 -1.53 14.89
N LEU A 59 -6.03 -1.85 15.16
CA LEU A 59 -5.29 -1.28 16.29
C LEU A 59 -4.95 0.18 16.10
N LEU A 60 -4.58 0.58 14.89
CA LEU A 60 -4.28 1.98 14.55
C LEU A 60 -5.52 2.87 14.66
N MET A 61 -6.72 2.32 14.48
CA MET A 61 -7.99 3.00 14.76
C MET A 61 -8.41 2.90 16.25
N GLU A 62 -7.48 2.52 17.14
CA GLU A 62 -7.73 2.37 18.59
C GLU A 62 -8.94 1.47 18.91
N LYS A 63 -9.22 0.48 18.07
CA LYS A 63 -10.34 -0.47 18.19
C LYS A 63 -11.74 0.18 18.12
N GLN A 64 -11.84 1.42 17.68
CA GLN A 64 -13.11 2.16 17.60
C GLN A 64 -13.96 1.75 16.38
N VAL A 65 -13.41 0.95 15.47
CA VAL A 65 -14.14 0.26 14.39
C VAL A 65 -14.12 -1.23 14.71
N SER A 66 -15.22 -1.95 14.54
CA SER A 66 -15.18 -3.40 14.78
C SER A 66 -14.18 -4.09 13.85
N PHE A 67 -13.55 -5.19 14.33
CA PHE A 67 -12.57 -5.94 13.51
C PHE A 67 -13.17 -6.43 12.19
N ARG A 68 -14.45 -6.80 12.18
CA ARG A 68 -15.18 -7.17 10.95
C ARG A 68 -15.10 -6.05 9.88
N TYR A 69 -15.34 -4.82 10.28
CA TYR A 69 -15.31 -3.69 9.34
C TYR A 69 -13.89 -3.24 8.99
N ALA A 70 -12.94 -3.38 9.91
CA ALA A 70 -11.53 -3.21 9.60
C ALA A 70 -11.06 -4.23 8.55
N LEU A 71 -11.50 -5.50 8.66
CA LEU A 71 -11.22 -6.56 7.72
C LEU A 71 -11.85 -6.29 6.34
N LEU A 72 -13.15 -5.99 6.31
CA LEU A 72 -13.86 -5.66 5.06
C LEU A 72 -13.23 -4.47 4.35
N SER A 73 -12.96 -3.37 5.08
CA SER A 73 -12.33 -2.18 4.50
C SER A 73 -10.96 -2.47 3.91
N SER A 74 -10.18 -3.35 4.54
CA SER A 74 -8.84 -3.72 4.08
C SER A 74 -8.89 -4.55 2.80
N PHE A 75 -9.70 -5.60 2.74
CA PHE A 75 -9.86 -6.40 1.53
C PHE A 75 -10.37 -5.58 0.35
N ILE A 76 -11.43 -4.78 0.58
CA ILE A 76 -12.02 -3.93 -0.46
C ILE A 76 -11.00 -2.87 -0.89
N GLY A 77 -10.30 -2.22 0.06
CA GLY A 77 -9.33 -1.18 -0.23
C GLY A 77 -8.11 -1.71 -1.00
N VAL A 78 -7.57 -2.87 -0.60
CA VAL A 78 -6.45 -3.50 -1.31
C VAL A 78 -6.83 -3.87 -2.74
N GLY A 79 -8.01 -4.48 -2.94
CA GLY A 79 -8.50 -4.79 -4.27
C GLY A 79 -8.86 -3.55 -5.10
N ALA A 80 -9.41 -2.50 -4.47
CA ALA A 80 -9.68 -1.23 -5.15
C ALA A 80 -8.39 -0.55 -5.65
N ASN A 81 -7.24 -0.74 -4.97
CA ASN A 81 -5.95 -0.25 -5.43
C ASN A 81 -5.49 -0.90 -6.74
N MET A 82 -6.06 -2.06 -7.14
CA MET A 82 -5.78 -2.68 -8.43
C MET A 82 -6.38 -1.89 -9.60
N PHE A 83 -7.48 -1.17 -9.38
CA PHE A 83 -8.20 -0.45 -10.43
C PHE A 83 -8.06 1.06 -10.31
N LEU A 84 -7.98 1.58 -9.07
CA LEU A 84 -7.99 3.01 -8.82
C LEU A 84 -6.56 3.58 -8.90
N PRO A 85 -6.38 4.69 -9.63
CA PRO A 85 -5.09 5.37 -9.67
C PRO A 85 -4.74 5.99 -8.32
N ALA A 86 -3.47 6.26 -8.10
CA ALA A 86 -2.94 6.94 -6.92
C ALA A 86 -3.35 6.30 -5.59
N ARG A 87 -3.48 4.94 -5.56
CA ARG A 87 -3.88 4.17 -4.39
C ARG A 87 -5.24 4.61 -3.82
N GLY A 88 -6.20 4.88 -4.71
CA GLY A 88 -7.55 5.32 -4.35
C GLY A 88 -8.29 4.37 -3.41
N GLY A 89 -7.90 3.09 -3.37
CA GLY A 89 -8.43 2.12 -2.40
C GLY A 89 -8.09 2.46 -0.94
N ASP A 90 -6.95 3.12 -0.68
CA ASP A 90 -6.63 3.60 0.67
C ASP A 90 -7.61 4.72 1.09
N ILE A 91 -7.98 5.62 0.16
CA ILE A 91 -9.01 6.65 0.39
C ILE A 91 -10.38 6.01 0.62
N PHE A 92 -10.70 4.97 -0.16
CA PHE A 92 -11.93 4.22 0.02
C PHE A 92 -12.01 3.58 1.43
N ARG A 93 -10.90 3.08 1.97
CA ARG A 93 -10.84 2.55 3.36
C ARG A 93 -11.24 3.61 4.39
N LEU A 94 -10.76 4.86 4.23
CA LEU A 94 -11.14 5.96 5.13
C LEU A 94 -12.64 6.22 5.06
N TYR A 95 -13.18 6.33 3.84
CA TYR A 95 -14.62 6.52 3.63
C TYR A 95 -15.44 5.38 4.24
N PHE A 96 -15.04 4.14 4.00
CA PHE A 96 -15.69 2.94 4.55
C PHE A 96 -15.73 2.98 6.08
N CYS A 97 -14.58 3.20 6.73
CA CYS A 97 -14.49 3.24 8.18
C CYS A 97 -15.28 4.42 8.78
N LYS A 98 -15.30 5.58 8.11
CA LYS A 98 -16.15 6.71 8.51
C LYS A 98 -17.64 6.37 8.49
N LYS A 99 -18.08 5.56 7.51
CA LYS A 99 -19.49 5.13 7.38
C LYS A 99 -19.90 4.10 8.43
N GLU A 100 -18.96 3.31 8.94
CA GLU A 100 -19.19 2.19 9.86
C GLU A 100 -18.76 2.51 11.31
N SER A 101 -18.38 3.76 11.59
CA SER A 101 -17.96 4.19 12.92
C SER A 101 -18.24 5.67 13.17
N SER A 102 -18.12 6.09 14.43
CA SER A 102 -18.17 7.51 14.83
C SER A 102 -16.86 8.27 14.62
N LEU A 103 -15.79 7.59 14.14
CA LEU A 103 -14.48 8.19 13.93
C LEU A 103 -14.53 9.38 12.97
N GLN A 104 -13.76 10.40 13.27
CA GLN A 104 -13.60 11.56 12.40
C GLN A 104 -12.49 11.33 11.37
N TYR A 105 -12.56 12.01 10.22
CA TYR A 105 -11.54 11.89 9.17
C TYR A 105 -10.11 12.18 9.66
N PRO A 106 -9.85 13.18 10.55
CA PRO A 106 -8.51 13.40 11.08
C PRO A 106 -7.89 12.15 11.71
N THR A 107 -8.62 11.45 12.57
CA THR A 107 -8.15 10.22 13.22
C THR A 107 -7.89 9.11 12.20
N LEU A 108 -8.78 8.93 11.23
CA LEU A 108 -8.61 7.94 10.16
C LEU A 108 -7.40 8.24 9.26
N VAL A 109 -7.19 9.51 8.90
CA VAL A 109 -6.04 9.96 8.11
C VAL A 109 -4.74 9.78 8.90
N THR A 110 -4.74 10.11 10.19
CA THR A 110 -3.60 9.87 11.09
C THR A 110 -3.25 8.38 11.15
N ALA A 111 -4.24 7.51 11.34
CA ALA A 111 -4.04 6.06 11.35
C ALA A 111 -3.45 5.56 10.02
N LEU A 112 -3.98 6.03 8.87
CA LEU A 112 -3.46 5.69 7.55
C LEU A 112 -2.03 6.20 7.36
N PHE A 113 -1.74 7.43 7.78
CA PHE A 113 -0.39 7.99 7.69
C PHE A 113 0.62 7.15 8.47
N ILE A 114 0.29 6.80 9.72
CA ILE A 114 1.15 5.94 10.56
C ILE A 114 1.33 4.56 9.93
N GLU A 115 0.27 3.98 9.36
CA GLU A 115 0.37 2.73 8.62
C GLU A 115 1.42 2.82 7.50
N LYS A 116 1.41 3.89 6.70
CA LYS A 116 2.39 4.08 5.62
C LYS A 116 3.80 4.32 6.14
N VAL A 117 3.94 5.08 7.22
CA VAL A 117 5.24 5.29 7.87
C VAL A 117 5.83 3.97 8.36
N LEU A 118 5.03 3.11 9.00
CA LEU A 118 5.46 1.78 9.44
C LEU A 118 5.85 0.89 8.26
N ASP A 119 5.03 0.87 7.20
CA ASP A 119 5.31 0.10 5.98
C ASP A 119 6.62 0.55 5.34
N PHE A 120 6.84 1.86 5.15
CA PHE A 120 8.06 2.39 4.55
C PHE A 120 9.28 2.11 5.42
N SER A 121 9.20 2.38 6.72
CA SER A 121 10.31 2.10 7.63
C SER A 121 10.71 0.64 7.60
N PHE A 122 9.73 -0.27 7.61
CA PHE A 122 9.98 -1.70 7.56
C PHE A 122 10.57 -2.12 6.20
N ILE A 123 9.94 -1.72 5.08
CA ILE A 123 10.33 -2.19 3.75
C ILE A 123 11.76 -1.72 3.40
N PHE A 124 12.10 -0.46 3.70
CA PHE A 124 13.46 0.04 3.46
C PHE A 124 14.49 -0.65 4.36
N SER A 125 14.17 -0.89 5.64
CA SER A 125 15.05 -1.65 6.54
C SER A 125 15.26 -3.08 6.08
N ALA A 126 14.19 -3.77 5.65
CA ALA A 126 14.25 -5.13 5.14
C ALA A 126 15.06 -5.20 3.83
N GLY A 127 14.90 -4.21 2.93
CA GLY A 127 15.69 -4.12 1.70
C GLY A 127 17.17 -3.92 1.94
N ILE A 128 17.54 -3.03 2.89
CA ILE A 128 18.93 -2.85 3.33
C ILE A 128 19.50 -4.17 3.85
N CYS A 129 18.80 -4.83 4.78
CA CYS A 129 19.23 -6.11 5.33
C CYS A 129 19.38 -7.17 4.22
N ALA A 130 18.44 -7.26 3.29
CA ALA A 130 18.49 -8.22 2.20
C ALA A 130 19.73 -8.01 1.31
N LEU A 131 20.04 -6.78 0.91
CA LEU A 131 21.23 -6.45 0.11
C LEU A 131 22.51 -6.80 0.85
N MET A 132 22.60 -6.49 2.15
CA MET A 132 23.77 -6.80 2.97
C MET A 132 23.96 -8.31 3.12
N PHE A 133 22.91 -9.08 3.42
CA PHE A 133 22.98 -10.54 3.58
C PHE A 133 23.26 -11.28 2.27
N LEU A 134 22.81 -10.75 1.13
CA LEU A 134 23.13 -11.31 -0.19
C LEU A 134 24.56 -10.96 -0.64
N GLY A 135 25.25 -10.07 0.06
CA GLY A 135 26.61 -9.65 -0.27
C GLY A 135 26.75 -8.91 -1.60
N ILE A 136 25.66 -8.31 -2.09
CA ILE A 136 25.64 -7.55 -3.34
C ILE A 136 26.37 -6.22 -3.10
N LYS A 137 27.55 -6.08 -3.74
CA LYS A 137 28.48 -4.93 -3.59
C LYS A 137 28.78 -4.32 -4.95
N ASP A 138 27.80 -3.71 -5.55
CA ASP A 138 27.98 -2.87 -6.72
C ASP A 138 27.74 -1.38 -6.39
N GLU A 139 28.12 -0.49 -7.27
CA GLU A 139 28.01 0.97 -7.06
C GLU A 139 26.55 1.40 -6.90
N SER A 140 25.63 0.76 -7.63
CA SER A 140 24.19 0.99 -7.54
C SER A 140 23.63 0.58 -6.19
N SER A 141 24.07 -0.57 -5.65
CA SER A 141 23.67 -1.07 -4.33
C SER A 141 24.15 -0.16 -3.19
N ASN A 142 25.38 0.36 -3.29
CA ASN A 142 25.91 1.29 -2.29
C ASN A 142 25.10 2.61 -2.26
N SER A 143 24.83 3.20 -3.42
CA SER A 143 24.00 4.41 -3.53
C SER A 143 22.60 4.16 -2.95
N PHE A 144 22.03 3.00 -3.23
CA PHE A 144 20.73 2.59 -2.73
C PHE A 144 20.73 2.44 -1.20
N LEU A 145 21.75 1.80 -0.62
CA LEU A 145 21.91 1.65 0.84
C LEU A 145 21.98 3.02 1.53
N ILE A 146 22.74 3.97 0.97
CA ILE A 146 22.85 5.32 1.52
C ILE A 146 21.48 6.03 1.47
N ILE A 147 20.81 6.05 0.32
CA ILE A 147 19.52 6.71 0.15
C ILE A 147 18.48 6.11 1.10
N SER A 148 18.40 4.78 1.17
CA SER A 148 17.45 4.08 2.04
C SER A 148 17.70 4.39 3.51
N SER A 149 18.97 4.43 3.94
CA SER A 149 19.34 4.80 5.31
C SER A 149 18.96 6.24 5.63
N LEU A 150 19.20 7.18 4.72
CA LEU A 150 18.79 8.58 4.88
C LEU A 150 17.27 8.72 4.97
N VAL A 151 16.52 7.97 4.17
CA VAL A 151 15.04 7.95 4.23
C VAL A 151 14.56 7.47 5.60
N ILE A 152 15.11 6.37 6.11
CA ILE A 152 14.75 5.83 7.44
C ILE A 152 15.08 6.84 8.54
N VAL A 153 16.29 7.41 8.54
CA VAL A 153 16.69 8.43 9.51
C VAL A 153 15.76 9.64 9.43
N GLY A 154 15.46 10.11 8.22
CA GLY A 154 14.53 11.22 7.99
C GLY A 154 13.12 10.95 8.54
N ILE A 155 12.60 9.74 8.33
CA ILE A 155 11.31 9.31 8.90
C ILE A 155 11.36 9.36 10.43
N PHE A 156 12.37 8.77 11.07
CA PHE A 156 12.47 8.76 12.52
C PHE A 156 12.63 10.16 13.10
N LEU A 157 13.48 11.01 12.52
CA LEU A 157 13.65 12.40 12.95
C LEU A 157 12.34 13.19 12.77
N GLY A 158 11.62 12.97 11.68
CA GLY A 158 10.31 13.57 11.43
C GLY A 158 9.27 13.18 12.49
N LEU A 159 9.20 11.89 12.83
CA LEU A 159 8.29 11.41 13.88
C LEU A 159 8.64 11.99 15.26
N ILE A 160 9.94 12.04 15.60
CA ILE A 160 10.43 12.66 16.84
C ILE A 160 10.05 14.15 16.87
N ALA A 161 10.29 14.87 15.78
CA ALA A 161 9.93 16.28 15.66
C ALA A 161 8.43 16.49 15.86
N VAL A 162 7.58 15.71 15.18
CA VAL A 162 6.12 15.81 15.35
C VAL A 162 5.70 15.47 16.78
N ARG A 163 6.35 14.53 17.44
CA ARG A 163 6.01 14.15 18.82
C ARG A 163 6.34 15.25 19.83
N PHE A 164 7.51 15.87 19.71
CA PHE A 164 8.03 16.79 20.72
C PHE A 164 7.90 18.27 20.33
N LEU A 165 7.83 18.57 19.04
CA LEU A 165 7.81 19.93 18.50
C LEU A 165 6.53 20.26 17.75
N ASN A 166 5.42 19.55 18.02
CA ASN A 166 4.20 19.67 17.24
C ASN A 166 3.64 21.12 17.21
N ASN A 167 3.68 21.85 18.34
CA ASN A 167 3.24 23.23 18.39
C ASN A 167 4.12 24.14 17.54
N THR A 168 5.45 24.00 17.64
CA THR A 168 6.42 24.74 16.80
C THR A 168 6.21 24.46 15.31
N ILE A 169 5.97 23.19 14.96
CA ILE A 169 5.67 22.80 13.58
C ILE A 169 4.37 23.47 13.10
N ILE A 170 3.32 23.47 13.93
CA ILE A 170 2.06 24.16 13.61
C ILE A 170 2.30 25.65 13.40
N GLU A 171 3.07 26.31 14.28
CA GLU A 171 3.40 27.73 14.17
C GLU A 171 4.17 28.06 12.89
N ILE A 172 5.18 27.24 12.54
CA ILE A 172 5.95 27.40 11.30
C ILE A 172 5.03 27.28 10.07
N PHE A 173 4.18 26.23 10.00
CA PHE A 173 3.26 26.07 8.89
C PHE A 173 2.17 27.14 8.85
N ALA A 174 1.69 27.61 10.01
CA ALA A 174 0.77 28.73 10.11
C ALA A 174 1.40 30.03 9.60
N TRP A 175 2.67 30.27 9.93
CA TRP A 175 3.43 31.40 9.40
C TRP A 175 3.59 31.32 7.88
N ILE A 176 4.01 30.16 7.35
CA ILE A 176 4.10 29.94 5.90
C ILE A 176 2.73 30.14 5.22
N ALA A 177 1.66 29.58 5.79
CA ALA A 177 0.30 29.77 5.26
C ALA A 177 -0.11 31.26 5.33
N GLY A 178 0.37 31.98 6.32
CA GLY A 178 0.17 33.45 6.46
C GLY A 178 0.77 34.24 5.30
N LEU A 179 1.91 33.82 4.74
CA LEU A 179 2.52 34.46 3.56
C LEU A 179 1.59 34.41 2.33
N PHE A 180 0.66 33.44 2.31
CA PHE A 180 -0.36 33.27 1.26
C PHE A 180 -1.76 33.71 1.68
N GLY A 181 -1.90 34.43 2.83
CA GLY A 181 -3.19 34.87 3.37
C GLY A 181 -4.08 33.73 3.89
N LYS A 182 -3.53 32.53 4.15
CA LYS A 182 -4.29 31.31 4.52
C LYS A 182 -4.03 30.83 5.95
N LYS A 183 -3.53 31.68 6.85
CA LYS A 183 -3.18 31.31 8.23
C LYS A 183 -4.37 30.71 8.99
N GLU A 184 -5.49 31.41 9.01
CA GLU A 184 -6.71 30.96 9.71
C GLU A 184 -7.27 29.68 9.12
N TRP A 185 -7.30 29.57 7.78
CA TRP A 185 -7.70 28.34 7.11
C TRP A 185 -6.83 27.14 7.52
N PHE A 186 -5.50 27.33 7.60
CA PHE A 186 -4.57 26.29 8.04
C PHE A 186 -4.84 25.88 9.48
N LEU A 187 -4.96 26.84 10.40
CA LEU A 187 -5.19 26.58 11.83
C LEU A 187 -6.51 25.83 12.06
N HIS A 188 -7.58 26.22 11.36
CA HIS A 188 -8.89 25.58 11.50
C HIS A 188 -9.00 24.23 10.78
N LYS A 189 -8.31 24.02 9.65
CA LYS A 189 -8.50 22.82 8.80
C LYS A 189 -7.38 21.79 8.91
N LEU A 190 -6.13 22.19 9.17
CA LEU A 190 -4.98 21.27 9.09
C LEU A 190 -4.22 21.10 10.41
N ALA A 191 -4.18 22.08 11.29
CA ALA A 191 -3.38 22.01 12.50
C ALA A 191 -3.76 20.85 13.43
N HIS A 192 -5.04 20.46 13.46
CA HIS A 192 -5.50 19.34 14.27
C HIS A 192 -4.92 17.98 13.80
N TYR A 193 -4.63 17.79 12.50
CA TYR A 193 -3.98 16.56 12.01
C TYR A 193 -2.57 16.40 12.60
N ILE A 194 -1.82 17.50 12.73
CA ILE A 194 -0.47 17.47 13.31
C ILE A 194 -0.55 17.15 14.80
N ARG A 195 -1.53 17.74 15.53
CA ARG A 195 -1.76 17.44 16.95
C ARG A 195 -2.17 15.98 17.16
N ASP A 196 -3.10 15.47 16.39
CA ASP A 196 -3.56 14.08 16.47
C ASP A 196 -2.40 13.12 16.21
N LEU A 197 -1.58 13.40 15.20
CA LEU A 197 -0.39 12.60 14.92
C LEU A 197 0.59 12.63 16.11
N GLY A 198 0.91 13.81 16.66
CA GLY A 198 1.78 13.93 17.83
C GLY A 198 1.24 13.18 19.06
N ASN A 199 -0.08 13.22 19.29
CA ASN A 199 -0.75 12.52 20.40
C ASN A 199 -0.75 10.99 20.18
N PHE A 200 -0.84 10.55 18.94
CA PHE A 200 -0.83 9.12 18.62
C PHE A 200 0.57 8.50 18.81
N LEU A 201 1.66 9.26 18.62
CA LEU A 201 3.04 8.79 18.70
C LEU A 201 3.47 8.51 20.16
N VAL A 202 2.76 7.59 20.82
CA VAL A 202 3.09 7.05 22.14
C VAL A 202 3.62 5.63 21.98
N PHE A 203 4.78 5.34 22.55
CA PHE A 203 5.48 4.06 22.38
C PHE A 203 4.59 2.83 22.58
N LYS A 204 3.74 2.83 23.61
CA LYS A 204 2.82 1.72 23.89
C LYS A 204 1.78 1.49 22.78
N LYS A 205 1.36 2.54 22.08
CA LYS A 205 0.41 2.43 20.96
C LYS A 205 1.09 2.03 19.66
N PHE A 206 2.39 2.27 19.52
CA PHE A 206 3.15 2.13 18.29
C PHE A 206 3.84 0.77 18.16
N ILE A 207 4.32 0.19 19.28
CA ILE A 207 5.18 -1.01 19.24
C ILE A 207 4.48 -2.24 18.65
N PHE A 208 3.24 -2.50 19.05
CA PHE A 208 2.52 -3.67 18.58
C PHE A 208 2.09 -3.56 17.10
N PRO A 209 1.58 -2.41 16.60
CA PRO A 209 1.43 -2.18 15.18
C PRO A 209 2.72 -2.30 14.38
N ALA A 210 3.88 -1.85 14.92
CA ALA A 210 5.17 -2.03 14.26
C ALA A 210 5.58 -3.50 14.16
N PHE A 211 5.39 -4.28 15.24
CA PHE A 211 5.59 -5.73 15.21
C PHE A 211 4.68 -6.41 14.17
N LEU A 212 3.39 -6.06 14.15
CA LEU A 212 2.45 -6.58 13.16
C LEU A 212 2.85 -6.18 11.72
N THR A 213 3.47 -5.02 11.53
CA THR A 213 4.00 -4.64 10.22
C THR A 213 5.06 -5.64 9.77
N ALA A 214 6.07 -5.88 10.60
CA ALA A 214 7.12 -6.86 10.29
C ALA A 214 6.52 -8.25 10.01
N PHE A 215 5.59 -8.68 10.84
CA PHE A 215 4.93 -9.98 10.70
C PHE A 215 4.11 -10.08 9.41
N THR A 216 3.35 -9.03 9.06
CA THR A 216 2.58 -8.95 7.81
C THR A 216 3.48 -9.07 6.58
N TRP A 217 4.61 -8.35 6.58
CA TRP A 217 5.52 -8.36 5.45
C TRP A 217 6.32 -9.65 5.34
N LEU A 218 6.88 -10.16 6.44
CA LEU A 218 7.73 -11.37 6.40
C LEU A 218 6.93 -12.67 6.32
N ILE A 219 5.84 -12.79 7.06
CA ILE A 219 5.06 -14.04 7.12
C ILE A 219 3.87 -13.99 6.15
N GLY A 220 3.23 -12.82 6.00
CA GLY A 220 2.10 -12.68 5.07
C GLY A 220 2.56 -12.58 3.62
N TYR A 221 3.23 -11.49 3.28
CA TYR A 221 3.53 -11.20 1.87
C TYR A 221 4.75 -11.94 1.35
N ALA A 222 5.87 -12.00 2.08
CA ALA A 222 7.05 -12.71 1.60
C ALA A 222 6.78 -14.21 1.38
N PHE A 223 5.95 -14.82 2.23
CA PHE A 223 5.53 -16.20 2.04
C PHE A 223 4.70 -16.39 0.78
N SER A 224 3.75 -15.47 0.50
CA SER A 224 2.97 -15.47 -0.75
C SER A 224 3.87 -15.35 -2.00
N TYR A 225 4.89 -14.48 -1.94
CA TYR A 225 5.88 -14.33 -3.00
C TYR A 225 6.69 -15.64 -3.21
N GLY A 226 7.11 -16.28 -2.10
CA GLY A 226 7.82 -17.56 -2.15
C GLY A 226 6.97 -18.69 -2.78
N ILE A 227 5.69 -18.75 -2.47
CA ILE A 227 4.77 -19.72 -3.08
C ILE A 227 4.67 -19.51 -4.60
N LEU A 228 4.60 -18.25 -5.06
CA LEU A 228 4.57 -17.94 -6.48
C LEU A 228 5.90 -18.23 -7.20
N LEU A 229 7.03 -18.20 -6.50
CA LEU A 229 8.30 -18.71 -7.06
C LEU A 229 8.24 -20.22 -7.29
N LYS A 230 7.66 -20.98 -6.36
CA LYS A 230 7.44 -22.41 -6.53
C LYS A 230 6.43 -22.71 -7.64
N LEU A 231 5.40 -21.89 -7.82
CA LEU A 231 4.46 -22.01 -8.94
C LEU A 231 5.16 -21.99 -10.30
N VAL A 232 6.25 -21.22 -10.44
CA VAL A 232 6.99 -21.04 -11.70
C VAL A 232 8.33 -21.80 -11.72
N ASP A 233 8.56 -22.68 -10.75
CA ASP A 233 9.78 -23.48 -10.60
C ASP A 233 11.07 -22.63 -10.60
N ILE A 234 11.05 -21.52 -9.87
CA ILE A 234 12.23 -20.67 -9.67
C ILE A 234 12.66 -20.78 -8.21
N ASP A 235 13.90 -21.21 -7.97
CA ASP A 235 14.45 -21.30 -6.62
C ASP A 235 15.24 -20.05 -6.27
N ILE A 236 14.79 -19.35 -5.21
CA ILE A 236 15.42 -18.15 -4.66
C ILE A 236 15.38 -18.25 -3.12
N SER A 237 16.49 -17.86 -2.49
CA SER A 237 16.57 -17.83 -1.03
C SER A 237 15.54 -16.88 -0.41
N TYR A 238 15.19 -17.11 0.86
CA TYR A 238 14.23 -16.23 1.55
C TYR A 238 14.70 -14.76 1.57
N THR A 239 16.00 -14.51 1.72
CA THR A 239 16.58 -13.16 1.63
C THR A 239 16.36 -12.54 0.24
N GLY A 240 16.50 -13.34 -0.83
CA GLY A 240 16.18 -12.91 -2.19
C GLY A 240 14.70 -12.60 -2.38
N ILE A 241 13.80 -13.38 -1.75
CA ILE A 241 12.35 -13.09 -1.74
C ILE A 241 12.07 -11.73 -1.09
N VAL A 242 12.73 -11.44 0.04
CA VAL A 242 12.61 -10.14 0.71
C VAL A 242 13.11 -9.00 -0.20
N LEU A 243 14.20 -9.19 -0.93
CA LEU A 243 14.70 -8.22 -1.91
C LEU A 243 13.71 -7.98 -3.05
N ILE A 244 13.13 -9.04 -3.61
CA ILE A 244 12.10 -8.96 -4.66
C ILE A 244 10.88 -8.18 -4.16
N MET A 245 10.39 -8.52 -2.98
CA MET A 245 9.24 -7.88 -2.36
C MET A 245 9.50 -6.39 -2.11
N PHE A 246 10.70 -6.06 -1.61
CA PHE A 246 11.16 -4.69 -1.44
C PHE A 246 11.16 -3.94 -2.79
N ALA A 247 11.79 -4.49 -3.82
CA ALA A 247 11.86 -3.89 -5.15
C ALA A 247 10.45 -3.63 -5.72
N GLY A 248 9.54 -4.59 -5.59
CA GLY A 248 8.15 -4.45 -6.00
C GLY A 248 7.43 -3.32 -5.24
N ALA A 249 7.63 -3.24 -3.92
CA ALA A 249 7.04 -2.19 -3.09
C ALA A 249 7.54 -0.79 -3.47
N VAL A 250 8.86 -0.64 -3.73
CA VAL A 250 9.44 0.62 -4.22
C VAL A 250 8.90 0.97 -5.61
N GLY A 251 8.78 -0.03 -6.50
CA GLY A 251 8.22 0.17 -7.83
C GLY A 251 6.82 0.77 -7.81
N VAL A 252 5.92 0.27 -6.95
CA VAL A 252 4.55 0.81 -6.86
C VAL A 252 4.45 2.15 -6.13
N MET A 253 5.53 2.68 -5.54
CA MET A 253 5.58 4.04 -5.02
C MET A 253 5.70 5.07 -6.14
N VAL A 254 6.26 4.69 -7.28
CA VAL A 254 6.38 5.58 -8.45
C VAL A 254 4.99 5.81 -9.03
N PRO A 255 4.57 7.09 -9.21
CA PRO A 255 3.29 7.40 -9.86
C PRO A 255 3.24 6.82 -11.27
N SER A 256 2.38 5.84 -11.50
CA SER A 256 2.30 5.07 -12.74
C SER A 256 0.84 4.68 -13.03
N ALA A 257 0.60 3.74 -13.94
CA ALA A 257 -0.72 3.17 -14.17
C ALA A 257 -1.33 2.54 -12.90
N PRO A 258 -2.63 2.29 -12.89
CA PRO A 258 -3.27 1.52 -11.83
C PRO A 258 -2.49 0.25 -11.50
N SER A 259 -2.47 -0.13 -10.24
CA SER A 259 -1.67 -1.26 -9.70
C SER A 259 -0.14 -1.16 -9.88
N GLY A 260 0.41 -0.06 -10.38
CA GLY A 260 1.86 0.07 -10.62
C GLY A 260 2.37 -0.73 -11.82
N ALA A 261 1.49 -1.09 -12.77
CA ALA A 261 1.87 -1.85 -13.95
C ALA A 261 3.05 -1.18 -14.69
N GLY A 262 4.00 -1.98 -15.13
CA GLY A 262 5.24 -1.52 -15.77
C GLY A 262 6.36 -1.25 -14.77
N VAL A 263 6.20 -0.28 -13.87
CA VAL A 263 7.24 0.04 -12.86
C VAL A 263 7.45 -1.08 -11.85
N PHE A 264 6.38 -1.76 -11.41
CA PHE A 264 6.48 -2.97 -10.60
C PHE A 264 7.29 -4.06 -11.33
N HIS A 265 6.97 -4.30 -12.61
CA HIS A 265 7.67 -5.31 -13.41
C HIS A 265 9.15 -4.96 -13.57
N ALA A 266 9.47 -3.69 -13.87
CA ALA A 266 10.85 -3.23 -13.99
C ALA A 266 11.62 -3.40 -12.68
N SER A 267 11.05 -3.00 -11.55
CA SER A 267 11.71 -3.09 -10.25
C SER A 267 11.95 -4.53 -9.81
N VAL A 268 10.95 -5.42 -9.98
CA VAL A 268 11.10 -6.85 -9.68
C VAL A 268 12.13 -7.49 -10.61
N THR A 269 12.08 -7.22 -11.92
CA THR A 269 13.08 -7.71 -12.88
C THR A 269 14.48 -7.27 -12.48
N SER A 270 14.66 -6.00 -12.08
CA SER A 270 15.96 -5.49 -11.64
C SER A 270 16.49 -6.23 -10.41
N SER A 271 15.62 -6.64 -9.47
CA SER A 271 16.06 -7.43 -8.31
C SER A 271 16.59 -8.81 -8.70
N PHE A 272 16.03 -9.44 -9.73
CA PHE A 272 16.56 -10.70 -10.29
C PHE A 272 17.94 -10.50 -10.92
N VAL A 273 18.10 -9.44 -11.71
CA VAL A 273 19.40 -9.09 -12.32
C VAL A 273 20.45 -8.80 -11.26
N LEU A 274 20.12 -8.08 -10.18
CA LEU A 274 21.00 -7.83 -9.04
C LEU A 274 21.44 -9.13 -8.34
N MET A 275 20.61 -10.17 -8.34
CA MET A 275 20.96 -11.49 -7.83
C MET A 275 21.69 -12.38 -8.85
N GLY A 276 22.12 -11.83 -9.99
CA GLY A 276 22.77 -12.59 -11.06
C GLY A 276 21.87 -13.52 -11.87
N ARG A 277 20.55 -13.32 -11.79
CA ARG A 277 19.55 -14.11 -12.53
C ARG A 277 19.20 -13.42 -13.86
N LYS A 278 18.57 -14.18 -14.76
CA LYS A 278 18.13 -13.64 -16.05
C LYS A 278 16.98 -12.63 -15.88
N ALA A 279 17.00 -11.56 -16.68
CA ALA A 279 15.91 -10.58 -16.72
C ALA A 279 14.59 -11.24 -17.19
N SER A 280 14.64 -12.24 -18.06
CA SER A 280 13.46 -13.00 -18.50
C SER A 280 12.76 -13.74 -17.35
N GLU A 281 13.52 -14.36 -16.43
CA GLU A 281 12.95 -14.99 -15.21
C GLU A 281 12.28 -13.94 -14.32
N GLY A 282 12.94 -12.81 -14.12
CA GLY A 282 12.42 -11.71 -13.29
C GLY A 282 11.12 -11.12 -13.84
N LEU A 283 11.06 -10.89 -15.14
CA LEU A 283 9.85 -10.35 -15.78
C LEU A 283 8.70 -11.37 -15.80
N PHE A 284 8.99 -12.64 -16.07
CA PHE A 284 7.99 -13.69 -16.01
C PHE A 284 7.39 -13.80 -14.60
N TYR A 285 8.25 -13.85 -13.60
CA TYR A 285 7.82 -13.88 -12.21
C TYR A 285 7.02 -12.63 -11.81
N ALA A 286 7.49 -11.43 -12.17
CA ALA A 286 6.78 -10.18 -11.92
C ALA A 286 5.37 -10.17 -12.52
N THR A 287 5.24 -10.68 -13.76
CA THR A 287 3.95 -10.81 -14.45
C THR A 287 3.05 -11.81 -13.71
N THR A 288 3.59 -12.94 -13.29
CA THR A 288 2.85 -13.97 -12.53
C THR A 288 2.34 -13.41 -11.20
N VAL A 289 3.20 -12.74 -10.43
CA VAL A 289 2.82 -12.11 -9.14
C VAL A 289 1.74 -11.06 -9.35
N HIS A 290 1.94 -10.18 -10.33
CA HIS A 290 1.00 -9.09 -10.59
C HIS A 290 -0.37 -9.62 -11.00
N LEU A 291 -0.41 -10.58 -11.91
CA LEU A 291 -1.65 -11.20 -12.40
C LEU A 291 -2.36 -11.97 -11.29
N ALA A 292 -1.64 -12.80 -10.53
CA ALA A 292 -2.20 -13.56 -9.42
C ALA A 292 -2.79 -12.64 -8.35
N GLN A 293 -2.07 -11.59 -7.96
CA GLN A 293 -2.56 -10.60 -6.99
C GLN A 293 -3.75 -9.81 -7.54
N PHE A 294 -3.70 -9.38 -8.80
CA PHE A 294 -4.79 -8.66 -9.46
C PHE A 294 -6.08 -9.48 -9.43
N ILE A 295 -6.04 -10.73 -9.87
CA ILE A 295 -7.21 -11.62 -9.92
C ILE A 295 -7.74 -11.87 -8.50
N PHE A 296 -6.89 -12.32 -7.59
CA PHE A 296 -7.26 -12.63 -6.22
C PHE A 296 -7.87 -11.42 -5.50
N GLN A 297 -7.15 -10.29 -5.46
CA GLN A 297 -7.58 -9.12 -4.70
C GLN A 297 -8.83 -8.48 -5.29
N SER A 298 -8.98 -8.49 -6.62
CA SER A 298 -10.16 -7.96 -7.30
C SER A 298 -11.41 -8.78 -7.02
N ILE A 299 -11.33 -10.11 -7.13
CA ILE A 299 -12.46 -11.01 -6.88
C ILE A 299 -12.94 -10.85 -5.43
N PHE A 300 -12.01 -10.92 -4.45
CA PHE A 300 -12.38 -10.76 -3.05
C PHE A 300 -12.94 -9.37 -2.74
N ALA A 301 -12.37 -8.31 -3.32
CA ALA A 301 -12.87 -6.96 -3.13
C ALA A 301 -14.32 -6.82 -3.63
N VAL A 302 -14.62 -7.32 -4.83
CA VAL A 302 -15.98 -7.26 -5.40
C VAL A 302 -16.98 -8.04 -4.54
N ILE A 303 -16.66 -9.29 -4.19
CA ILE A 303 -17.53 -10.14 -3.37
C ILE A 303 -17.82 -9.47 -2.02
N LEU A 304 -16.78 -9.00 -1.32
CA LEU A 304 -16.92 -8.40 0.00
C LEU A 304 -17.59 -7.01 -0.05
N TYR A 305 -17.39 -6.26 -1.13
CA TYR A 305 -18.11 -5.01 -1.36
C TYR A 305 -19.61 -5.23 -1.55
N LEU A 306 -20.00 -6.21 -2.38
CA LEU A 306 -21.39 -6.59 -2.57
C LEU A 306 -22.00 -7.07 -1.24
N TYR A 307 -21.29 -7.89 -0.50
CA TYR A 307 -21.70 -8.33 0.83
C TYR A 307 -21.95 -7.14 1.76
N TRP A 308 -21.05 -6.16 1.80
CA TRP A 308 -21.21 -4.95 2.63
C TRP A 308 -22.44 -4.14 2.24
N ILE A 309 -22.70 -3.95 0.94
CA ILE A 309 -23.90 -3.25 0.46
C ILE A 309 -25.18 -3.95 0.94
N VAL A 310 -25.25 -5.27 0.81
CA VAL A 310 -26.41 -6.07 1.26
C VAL A 310 -26.59 -5.98 2.77
N ASP A 311 -25.50 -6.08 3.53
CA ASP A 311 -25.52 -5.95 5.00
C ASP A 311 -26.01 -4.57 5.43
N ARG A 312 -25.55 -3.48 4.80
CA ARG A 312 -26.05 -2.12 5.08
C ARG A 312 -27.52 -1.95 4.78
N ARG A 313 -28.00 -2.51 3.67
CA ARG A 313 -29.42 -2.47 3.31
C ARG A 313 -30.27 -3.20 4.36
N LYS A 314 -29.84 -4.37 4.85
CA LYS A 314 -30.53 -5.13 5.90
C LYS A 314 -30.58 -4.37 7.23
N ARG A 315 -29.55 -3.57 7.54
CA ARG A 315 -29.52 -2.71 8.74
C ARG A 315 -30.33 -1.40 8.61
N GLY A 316 -30.97 -1.15 7.47
CA GLY A 316 -31.77 0.06 7.21
C GLY A 316 -30.95 1.33 6.92
N LEU A 317 -29.60 1.24 6.92
CA LEU A 317 -28.71 2.39 6.79
C LEU A 317 -28.64 2.95 5.36
N GLY A 318 -29.09 2.19 4.34
CA GLY A 318 -29.09 2.62 2.94
C GLY A 318 -30.30 3.53 2.58
N LYS A 319 -31.41 3.39 3.28
CA LYS A 319 -32.61 4.20 3.00
C LYS A 319 -32.51 5.63 3.55
N ALA A 320 -31.91 5.78 4.74
CA ALA A 320 -31.74 7.09 5.38
C ALA A 320 -30.81 8.04 4.60
N GLU A 321 -29.77 7.52 3.94
CA GLU A 321 -28.87 8.35 3.11
C GLU A 321 -29.53 8.82 1.79
N PHE A 322 -30.41 8.00 1.23
CA PHE A 322 -31.14 8.38 0.01
C PHE A 322 -32.18 9.47 0.31
N SER A 323 -32.90 9.35 1.43
CA SER A 323 -33.88 10.34 1.84
C SER A 323 -33.26 11.68 2.26
N LEU A 324 -32.08 11.68 2.89
CA LEU A 324 -31.34 12.90 3.24
C LEU A 324 -30.81 13.61 1.99
N LYS A 325 -30.33 12.89 0.98
CA LYS A 325 -29.92 13.49 -0.30
C LYS A 325 -31.10 14.04 -1.09
N GLU A 326 -32.25 13.36 -1.08
CA GLU A 326 -33.45 13.89 -1.71
C GLU A 326 -33.95 15.16 -1.01
N SER A 327 -33.92 15.22 0.32
CA SER A 327 -34.29 16.42 1.07
C SER A 327 -33.30 17.58 0.85
N GLU A 328 -32.01 17.34 0.79
CA GLU A 328 -30.99 18.37 0.47
C GLU A 328 -31.13 18.90 -0.96
N VAL A 329 -31.47 18.04 -1.94
CA VAL A 329 -31.69 18.47 -3.33
C VAL A 329 -32.98 19.29 -3.42
N ILE A 330 -34.06 18.90 -2.73
CA ILE A 330 -35.33 19.63 -2.70
C ILE A 330 -35.17 21.00 -2.00
N GLU A 331 -34.36 21.09 -0.92
CA GLU A 331 -34.09 22.39 -0.29
C GLU A 331 -33.28 23.33 -1.17
N VAL A 332 -32.34 22.83 -1.97
CA VAL A 332 -31.55 23.65 -2.91
C VAL A 332 -32.45 24.12 -4.09
N GLU A 333 -33.31 23.25 -4.64
CA GLU A 333 -34.21 23.62 -5.71
C GLU A 333 -35.35 24.56 -5.25
N SER A 334 -35.71 24.58 -3.97
CA SER A 334 -36.69 25.50 -3.41
C SER A 334 -36.15 26.86 -3.00
N SER A 335 -34.81 27.01 -3.02
CA SER A 335 -34.10 28.25 -2.66
C SER A 335 -33.59 29.06 -3.87
N GLU A 336 -33.79 28.56 -5.09
CA GLU A 336 -33.63 29.28 -6.37
C GLU A 336 -34.99 29.75 -6.92
#